data_19e46884a72a1a626721f860258f6256
#
_entry.id   19e46884a72a1a626721f860258f6256
#
_cell.length_a   1.000
_cell.length_b   1.000
_cell.length_c   1.000
_cell.angle_alpha   90.00
_cell.angle_beta   90.00
_cell.angle_gamma   90.00
#
_symmetry.space_group_name_H-M   'P 1'
#
loop_
_entity.id
_entity.type
_entity.pdbx_description
1 polymer ?
#
loop_
_entity_poly.entity_id
_entity_poly.type
_entity_poly.pdbx_seq_one_letter_code
_entity_poly.pdbx_strand_id
1 'polypeptide(L)'
;MAIDKKIDEILVEFGMKLEQDLQDSLASKMGGGYNARLSGKIKSLPIRHVGDLTEYILQMPLYGKALDGGRLPTKEKTDGTMRGKVEDWIKRRALVGKYINDNLQQRLDKQAKNKTNRPKKPLKKLAFEKAVKQLSFLIARKIHKKGYKGNQFFSEVINDGRLEKLERDLIEAAQNEVVIEITKKF
;
A
#
# COMPACT_ATOMS: atom_id res chain seq x y z
N MET A 1 13.97 -29.66 -23.68
CA MET A 1 14.78 -29.86 -22.44
C MET A 1 15.87 -28.80 -22.22
N ALA A 2 16.79 -28.48 -23.14
CA ALA A 2 17.82 -27.45 -22.87
C ALA A 2 17.27 -26.02 -22.97
N ILE A 3 16.37 -25.76 -23.90
CA ILE A 3 15.72 -24.46 -24.12
C ILE A 3 14.82 -24.12 -22.93
N ASP A 4 13.98 -25.04 -22.50
CA ASP A 4 13.09 -24.83 -21.36
C ASP A 4 13.86 -24.45 -20.09
N LYS A 5 14.99 -25.12 -19.85
CA LYS A 5 15.84 -24.80 -18.70
C LYS A 5 16.41 -23.38 -18.75
N LYS A 6 16.81 -22.91 -19.94
CA LYS A 6 17.31 -21.55 -20.13
C LYS A 6 16.21 -20.49 -19.94
N ILE A 7 15.00 -20.78 -20.43
CA ILE A 7 13.80 -19.94 -20.22
C ILE A 7 13.49 -19.85 -18.73
N ASP A 8 13.49 -20.96 -18.02
CA ASP A 8 13.23 -21.01 -16.58
C ASP A 8 14.26 -20.18 -15.79
N GLU A 9 15.55 -20.31 -16.14
CA GLU A 9 16.62 -19.52 -15.51
C GLU A 9 16.39 -18.01 -15.69
N ILE A 10 16.04 -17.57 -16.90
CA ILE A 10 15.74 -16.15 -17.20
C ILE A 10 14.53 -15.68 -16.39
N LEU A 11 13.46 -16.47 -16.33
CA LEU A 11 12.25 -16.11 -15.59
C LEU A 11 12.49 -16.07 -14.07
N VAL A 12 13.28 -16.99 -13.52
CA VAL A 12 13.66 -16.96 -12.11
C VAL A 12 14.49 -15.73 -11.78
N GLU A 13 15.51 -15.42 -12.57
CA GLU A 13 16.35 -14.25 -12.36
C GLU A 13 15.54 -12.96 -12.45
N PHE A 14 14.71 -12.82 -13.48
CA PHE A 14 13.79 -11.70 -13.63
C PHE A 14 12.87 -11.55 -12.44
N GLY A 15 12.27 -12.66 -11.98
CA GLY A 15 11.35 -12.67 -10.88
C GLY A 15 11.97 -12.29 -9.55
N MET A 16 13.16 -12.80 -9.24
CA MET A 16 13.90 -12.45 -8.03
C MET A 16 14.24 -10.95 -8.03
N LYS A 17 14.70 -10.42 -9.17
CA LYS A 17 15.00 -9.01 -9.31
C LYS A 17 13.77 -8.14 -9.20
N LEU A 18 12.65 -8.55 -9.82
CA LEU A 18 11.37 -7.84 -9.72
C LEU A 18 10.86 -7.79 -8.28
N GLU A 19 10.94 -8.90 -7.54
CA GLU A 19 10.55 -8.97 -6.13
C GLU A 19 11.39 -7.99 -5.29
N GLN A 20 12.71 -7.98 -5.48
CA GLN A 20 13.61 -7.07 -4.78
C GLN A 20 13.31 -5.60 -5.11
N ASP A 21 13.18 -5.26 -6.37
CA ASP A 21 12.91 -3.88 -6.80
C ASP A 21 11.56 -3.36 -6.31
N LEU A 22 10.54 -4.23 -6.22
CA LEU A 22 9.25 -3.89 -5.63
C LEU A 22 9.36 -3.63 -4.11
N GLN A 23 10.15 -4.44 -3.41
CA GLN A 23 10.42 -4.26 -1.99
C GLN A 23 11.16 -2.95 -1.74
N ASP A 24 12.17 -2.64 -2.54
CA ASP A 24 12.96 -1.41 -2.44
C ASP A 24 12.14 -0.16 -2.78
N SER A 25 11.35 -0.21 -3.86
CA SER A 25 10.41 0.85 -4.21
C SER A 25 9.41 1.12 -3.09
N LEU A 26 8.87 0.06 -2.48
CA LEU A 26 7.97 0.18 -1.35
C LEU A 26 8.67 0.79 -0.13
N ALA A 27 9.92 0.39 0.14
CA ALA A 27 10.74 0.90 1.23
C ALA A 27 11.01 2.39 1.07
N SER A 28 11.44 2.83 -0.11
CA SER A 28 11.74 4.22 -0.40
C SER A 28 10.53 5.14 -0.27
N LYS A 29 9.35 4.68 -0.73
CA LYS A 29 8.13 5.51 -0.78
C LYS A 29 7.35 5.59 0.54
N MET A 30 7.52 4.63 1.44
CA MET A 30 6.70 4.54 2.65
C MET A 30 7.42 4.79 3.98
N GLY A 31 8.73 4.96 3.97
CA GLY A 31 9.52 5.09 5.19
C GLY A 31 9.57 3.80 6.05
N GLY A 32 10.67 3.54 6.69
CA GLY A 32 11.11 2.24 7.20
C GLY A 32 10.23 1.42 8.14
N GLY A 33 9.13 1.93 8.69
CA GLY A 33 8.32 1.18 9.66
C GLY A 33 7.06 0.50 9.12
N TYR A 34 6.62 0.84 7.90
CA TYR A 34 5.35 0.33 7.34
C TYR A 34 5.52 -0.85 6.38
N ASN A 35 6.71 -1.03 5.90
CA ASN A 35 7.04 -1.86 4.75
C ASN A 35 7.10 -3.35 5.06
N ALA A 36 7.49 -3.72 6.27
CA ALA A 36 7.76 -5.11 6.62
C ALA A 36 6.58 -6.06 6.40
N ARG A 37 5.32 -5.56 6.51
CA ARG A 37 4.14 -6.42 6.32
C ARG A 37 3.77 -6.64 4.86
N LEU A 38 3.93 -5.65 3.99
CA LEU A 38 3.63 -5.80 2.56
C LEU A 38 4.82 -6.39 1.83
N SER A 39 6.00 -5.88 2.08
CA SER A 39 7.25 -6.37 1.52
C SER A 39 7.40 -7.88 1.72
N GLY A 40 7.27 -8.39 2.94
CA GLY A 40 7.34 -9.82 3.20
C GLY A 40 6.16 -10.67 2.66
N LYS A 41 5.18 -10.03 2.01
CA LYS A 41 4.05 -10.72 1.35
C LYS A 41 4.06 -10.60 -0.17
N ILE A 42 4.99 -9.86 -0.72
CA ILE A 42 5.30 -9.89 -2.14
C ILE A 42 6.22 -11.09 -2.32
N LYS A 43 5.77 -12.11 -3.03
CA LYS A 43 6.50 -13.36 -3.20
C LYS A 43 6.36 -13.89 -4.60
N SER A 44 7.46 -14.35 -5.13
CA SER A 44 7.49 -15.18 -6.32
C SER A 44 7.03 -16.59 -6.01
N LEU A 45 6.22 -17.16 -6.87
CA LEU A 45 5.89 -18.59 -6.81
C LEU A 45 6.80 -19.35 -7.78
N PRO A 46 6.97 -20.66 -7.54
CA PRO A 46 7.67 -21.54 -8.49
C PRO A 46 7.03 -21.44 -9.88
N ILE A 47 7.88 -21.51 -10.90
CA ILE A 47 7.44 -21.58 -12.29
C ILE A 47 6.54 -22.79 -12.47
N ARG A 48 5.50 -22.61 -13.27
CA ARG A 48 4.56 -23.69 -13.65
C ARG A 48 4.57 -23.86 -15.15
N HIS A 49 4.62 -25.10 -15.59
CA HIS A 49 4.43 -25.47 -16.97
C HIS A 49 3.04 -26.09 -17.14
N VAL A 50 2.22 -25.51 -18.02
CA VAL A 50 0.88 -25.99 -18.32
C VAL A 50 0.75 -26.14 -19.85
N GLY A 51 1.00 -27.33 -20.37
CA GLY A 51 1.16 -27.56 -21.81
C GLY A 51 2.34 -26.75 -22.35
N ASP A 52 2.09 -25.94 -23.35
CA ASP A 52 3.09 -25.09 -24.00
C ASP A 52 3.27 -23.72 -23.31
N LEU A 53 2.53 -23.50 -22.19
CA LEU A 53 2.56 -22.25 -21.43
C LEU A 53 3.48 -22.38 -20.23
N THR A 54 4.41 -21.42 -20.09
CA THR A 54 5.23 -21.25 -18.89
C THR A 54 4.73 -20.04 -18.09
N GLU A 55 4.28 -20.28 -16.86
CA GLU A 55 3.73 -19.26 -15.97
C GLU A 55 4.73 -18.88 -14.87
N TYR A 56 5.03 -17.59 -14.76
CA TYR A 56 5.66 -16.99 -13.59
C TYR A 56 4.62 -16.19 -12.81
N ILE A 57 4.46 -16.46 -11.53
CA ILE A 57 3.43 -15.84 -10.69
C ILE A 57 4.06 -15.05 -9.57
N LEU A 58 3.79 -13.73 -9.54
CA LEU A 58 4.11 -12.86 -8.42
C LEU A 58 2.85 -12.62 -7.59
N GLN A 59 2.86 -13.04 -6.33
CA GLN A 59 1.75 -12.83 -5.41
C GLN A 59 1.91 -11.55 -4.61
N MET A 60 0.82 -10.79 -4.48
CA MET A 60 0.73 -9.62 -3.64
C MET A 60 -0.67 -9.53 -3.00
N PRO A 61 -0.79 -9.10 -1.72
CA PRO A 61 -2.10 -8.89 -1.10
C PRO A 61 -2.94 -7.82 -1.82
N LEU A 62 -4.26 -7.98 -1.83
CA LEU A 62 -5.21 -7.04 -2.45
C LEU A 62 -5.02 -5.58 -2.04
N TYR A 63 -4.64 -5.32 -0.79
CA TYR A 63 -4.39 -3.96 -0.34
C TYR A 63 -3.17 -3.29 -1.01
N GLY A 64 -2.27 -4.06 -1.60
CA GLY A 64 -1.17 -3.55 -2.42
C GLY A 64 -1.68 -2.78 -3.64
N LYS A 65 -2.75 -3.26 -4.30
CA LYS A 65 -3.42 -2.55 -5.39
C LYS A 65 -3.92 -1.16 -4.97
N ALA A 66 -4.59 -1.10 -3.81
CA ALA A 66 -5.08 0.17 -3.28
C ALA A 66 -3.95 1.11 -2.84
N LEU A 67 -2.82 0.54 -2.42
CA LEU A 67 -1.63 1.30 -2.08
C LEU A 67 -0.96 1.88 -3.32
N ASP A 68 -0.85 1.09 -4.38
CA ASP A 68 -0.26 1.48 -5.66
C ASP A 68 -1.10 2.54 -6.37
N GLY A 69 -2.36 2.22 -6.66
CA GLY A 69 -3.28 3.08 -7.44
C GLY A 69 -3.98 4.16 -6.62
N GLY A 70 -3.99 4.05 -5.28
CA GLY A 70 -4.77 4.94 -4.43
C GLY A 70 -6.25 4.59 -4.40
N ARG A 71 -7.05 5.56 -4.00
CA ARG A 71 -8.50 5.45 -3.93
C ARG A 71 -9.19 6.73 -4.35
N LEU A 72 -10.12 6.63 -5.26
CA LEU A 72 -10.97 7.75 -5.64
C LEU A 72 -11.98 8.10 -4.52
N PRO A 73 -12.48 9.35 -4.49
CA PRO A 73 -13.60 9.73 -3.63
C PRO A 73 -14.81 8.84 -3.88
N THR A 74 -15.50 8.45 -2.82
CA THR A 74 -16.74 7.65 -2.93
C THR A 74 -17.94 8.54 -2.69
N LYS A 75 -18.95 8.46 -3.57
CA LYS A 75 -20.22 9.19 -3.44
C LYS A 75 -21.20 8.47 -2.53
N GLU A 76 -21.06 7.17 -2.37
CA GLU A 76 -21.97 6.33 -1.61
C GLU A 76 -21.75 6.41 -0.10
N LYS A 77 -22.86 6.26 0.65
CA LYS A 77 -22.80 6.08 2.10
C LYS A 77 -22.11 4.74 2.39
N THR A 78 -21.09 4.77 3.22
CA THR A 78 -20.39 3.55 3.61
C THR A 78 -21.09 2.86 4.74
N ASP A 79 -20.98 1.54 4.75
CA ASP A 79 -21.44 0.61 5.79
C ASP A 79 -20.70 0.71 7.15
N GLY A 80 -19.80 1.66 7.29
CA GLY A 80 -19.00 1.84 8.51
C GLY A 80 -17.75 0.95 8.59
N THR A 81 -17.58 -0.03 7.70
CA THR A 81 -16.43 -0.97 7.73
C THR A 81 -15.09 -0.26 7.59
N MET A 82 -15.02 0.80 6.80
CA MET A 82 -13.82 1.63 6.67
C MET A 82 -13.41 2.23 8.03
N ARG A 83 -14.37 2.72 8.81
CA ARG A 83 -14.09 3.31 10.10
C ARG A 83 -13.47 2.30 11.06
N GLY A 84 -13.99 1.07 11.14
CA GLY A 84 -13.42 0.00 11.94
C GLY A 84 -11.97 -0.32 11.56
N LYS A 85 -11.68 -0.46 10.26
CA LYS A 85 -10.30 -0.67 9.77
C LYS A 85 -9.36 0.47 10.14
N VAL A 86 -9.84 1.71 10.10
CA VAL A 86 -9.06 2.90 10.49
C VAL A 86 -8.85 2.94 12.01
N GLU A 87 -9.83 2.53 12.84
CA GLU A 87 -9.67 2.42 14.29
C GLU A 87 -8.55 1.46 14.67
N ASP A 88 -8.53 0.26 14.07
CA ASP A 88 -7.49 -0.73 14.30
C ASP A 88 -6.11 -0.25 13.84
N TRP A 89 -6.07 0.46 12.72
CA TRP A 89 -4.84 1.06 12.22
C TRP A 89 -4.29 2.14 13.15
N ILE A 90 -5.16 3.02 13.67
CA ILE A 90 -4.81 4.08 14.62
C ILE A 90 -4.24 3.48 15.92
N LYS A 91 -4.90 2.47 16.48
CA LYS A 91 -4.46 1.79 17.70
C LYS A 91 -3.06 1.20 17.54
N ARG A 92 -2.82 0.52 16.41
CA ARG A 92 -1.50 -0.09 16.12
C ARG A 92 -0.37 0.92 15.94
N ARG A 93 -0.66 2.13 15.49
CA ARG A 93 0.35 3.16 15.21
C ARG A 93 0.60 4.15 16.33
N ALA A 94 -0.02 3.97 17.47
CA ALA A 94 0.08 4.88 18.62
C ALA A 94 -0.17 6.38 18.28
N LEU A 95 -0.96 6.64 17.21
CA LEU A 95 -1.25 8.00 16.73
C LEU A 95 -2.14 8.80 17.69
N VAL A 96 -2.78 8.10 18.63
CA VAL A 96 -3.76 8.70 19.54
C VAL A 96 -3.12 9.67 20.50
N GLY A 97 -1.91 9.39 20.97
CA GLY A 97 -1.19 10.28 21.91
C GLY A 97 -0.96 11.65 21.31
N LYS A 98 -0.45 11.71 20.08
CA LYS A 98 -0.26 12.96 19.34
C LYS A 98 -1.58 13.70 19.13
N TYR A 99 -2.61 13.00 18.67
CA TYR A 99 -3.93 13.62 18.46
C TYR A 99 -4.54 14.19 19.73
N ILE A 100 -4.40 13.51 20.89
CA ILE A 100 -4.86 14.02 22.18
C ILE A 100 -4.13 15.29 22.56
N ASN A 101 -2.79 15.32 22.39
CA ASN A 101 -1.96 16.47 22.73
C ASN A 101 -2.27 17.66 21.83
N ASP A 102 -2.36 17.47 20.50
CA ASP A 102 -2.69 18.52 19.54
C ASP A 102 -4.09 19.10 19.80
N ASN A 103 -5.05 18.25 20.15
CA ASN A 103 -6.42 18.67 20.46
C ASN A 103 -6.49 19.46 21.77
N LEU A 104 -5.72 19.05 22.78
CA LEU A 104 -5.60 19.76 24.05
C LEU A 104 -4.98 21.14 23.83
N GLN A 105 -3.88 21.23 23.07
CA GLN A 105 -3.23 22.48 22.76
C GLN A 105 -4.15 23.45 22.02
N GLN A 106 -4.84 23.00 20.96
CA GLN A 106 -5.81 23.83 20.24
C GLN A 106 -6.92 24.39 21.13
N ARG A 107 -7.37 23.61 22.12
CA ARG A 107 -8.39 24.04 23.09
C ARG A 107 -7.84 25.06 24.07
N LEU A 108 -6.60 24.91 24.50
CA LEU A 108 -5.90 25.88 25.34
C LEU A 108 -5.72 27.21 24.60
N ASP A 109 -5.30 27.17 23.33
CA ASP A 109 -5.13 28.36 22.49
C ASP A 109 -6.45 29.11 22.27
N LYS A 110 -7.55 28.37 22.04
CA LYS A 110 -8.90 28.96 21.93
C LYS A 110 -9.34 29.61 23.25
N GLN A 111 -9.05 28.98 24.38
CA GLN A 111 -9.38 29.57 25.69
C GLN A 111 -8.55 30.82 25.98
N ALA A 112 -7.27 30.83 25.57
CA ALA A 112 -6.41 31.98 25.73
C ALA A 112 -6.86 33.18 24.88
N LYS A 113 -7.38 32.91 23.65
CA LYS A 113 -7.92 33.94 22.74
C LYS A 113 -9.24 34.54 23.20
N ASN A 114 -10.06 33.76 23.90
CA ASN A 114 -11.33 34.25 24.45
C ASN A 114 -11.09 35.06 25.74
N LYS A 115 -10.99 36.36 25.60
CA LYS A 115 -10.79 37.35 26.69
C LYS A 115 -12.01 37.52 27.62
N THR A 116 -12.84 36.52 27.79
CA THR A 116 -14.01 36.61 28.67
C THR A 116 -13.63 36.37 30.13
N ASN A 117 -14.05 37.24 31.03
CA ASN A 117 -13.86 37.15 32.50
C ASN A 117 -14.60 35.95 33.16
N ARG A 118 -15.08 34.97 32.39
CA ARG A 118 -15.72 33.77 32.93
C ARG A 118 -14.68 32.79 33.46
N PRO A 119 -14.89 32.18 34.64
CA PRO A 119 -13.96 31.18 35.18
C PRO A 119 -13.79 30.04 34.15
N LYS A 120 -12.53 29.79 33.75
CA LYS A 120 -12.19 28.78 32.75
C LYS A 120 -12.42 27.41 33.36
N LYS A 121 -13.39 26.63 32.82
CA LYS A 121 -13.58 25.25 33.23
C LYS A 121 -12.32 24.45 32.92
N PRO A 122 -11.88 23.58 33.86
CA PRO A 122 -10.69 22.74 33.61
C PRO A 122 -10.91 21.87 32.37
N LEU A 123 -9.92 21.84 31.48
CA LEU A 123 -9.96 21.03 30.26
C LEU A 123 -9.69 19.57 30.64
N LYS A 124 -10.71 18.74 30.52
CA LYS A 124 -10.54 17.29 30.67
C LYS A 124 -9.82 16.72 29.45
N LYS A 125 -8.79 15.92 29.70
CA LYS A 125 -8.08 15.14 28.69
C LYS A 125 -9.05 14.19 27.99
N LEU A 126 -8.97 14.09 26.67
CA LEU A 126 -9.83 13.20 25.91
C LEU A 126 -9.49 11.75 26.25
N ALA A 127 -10.49 10.94 26.64
CA ALA A 127 -10.26 9.52 26.88
C ALA A 127 -9.76 8.84 25.58
N PHE A 128 -8.84 7.90 25.73
CA PHE A 128 -8.19 7.21 24.60
C PHE A 128 -9.18 6.68 23.56
N GLU A 129 -10.20 5.93 24.02
CA GLU A 129 -11.20 5.35 23.10
C GLU A 129 -12.02 6.42 22.36
N LYS A 130 -12.37 7.51 23.05
CA LYS A 130 -13.07 8.61 22.43
C LYS A 130 -12.20 9.31 21.39
N ALA A 131 -10.91 9.45 21.65
CA ALA A 131 -9.94 9.99 20.70
C ALA A 131 -9.78 9.09 19.47
N VAL A 132 -9.69 7.76 19.65
CA VAL A 132 -9.67 6.77 18.57
C VAL A 132 -10.90 6.93 17.68
N LYS A 133 -12.10 6.95 18.27
CA LYS A 133 -13.38 7.08 17.54
C LYS A 133 -13.49 8.40 16.77
N GLN A 134 -13.04 9.50 17.35
CA GLN A 134 -13.04 10.80 16.67
C GLN A 134 -12.04 10.85 15.52
N LEU A 135 -10.81 10.40 15.76
CA LEU A 135 -9.75 10.41 14.75
C LEU A 135 -10.09 9.48 13.58
N SER A 136 -10.62 8.28 13.87
CA SER A 136 -11.06 7.35 12.84
C SER A 136 -12.18 7.91 11.97
N PHE A 137 -13.13 8.61 12.58
CA PHE A 137 -14.21 9.29 11.84
C PHE A 137 -13.65 10.38 10.91
N LEU A 138 -12.73 11.22 11.40
CA LEU A 138 -12.14 12.29 10.61
C LEU A 138 -11.34 11.75 9.42
N ILE A 139 -10.52 10.70 9.66
CA ILE A 139 -9.72 10.06 8.63
C ILE A 139 -10.62 9.37 7.60
N ALA A 140 -11.58 8.56 8.04
CA ALA A 140 -12.51 7.89 7.15
C ALA A 140 -13.30 8.89 6.30
N ARG A 141 -13.81 9.97 6.90
CA ARG A 141 -14.51 11.05 6.18
C ARG A 141 -13.60 11.73 5.15
N LYS A 142 -12.32 11.96 5.48
CA LYS A 142 -11.36 12.55 4.52
C LYS A 142 -11.11 11.61 3.34
N ILE A 143 -10.90 10.31 3.61
CA ILE A 143 -10.72 9.29 2.58
C ILE A 143 -11.96 9.21 1.67
N HIS A 144 -13.16 9.24 2.24
CA HIS A 144 -14.40 9.24 1.46
C HIS A 144 -14.54 10.47 0.57
N LYS A 145 -14.30 11.66 1.13
CA LYS A 145 -14.51 12.91 0.39
C LYS A 145 -13.45 13.19 -0.65
N LYS A 146 -12.18 12.88 -0.35
CA LYS A 146 -11.03 13.27 -1.17
C LYS A 146 -10.32 12.10 -1.84
N GLY A 147 -10.60 10.87 -1.38
CA GLY A 147 -9.75 9.74 -1.74
C GLY A 147 -8.34 9.89 -1.14
N TYR A 148 -7.41 9.13 -1.68
CA TYR A 148 -5.98 9.32 -1.47
C TYR A 148 -5.22 8.90 -2.73
N LYS A 149 -4.11 9.58 -3.01
CA LYS A 149 -3.23 9.27 -4.13
C LYS A 149 -2.43 8.01 -3.79
N GLY A 150 -2.36 7.09 -4.73
CA GLY A 150 -1.46 5.93 -4.64
C GLY A 150 0.01 6.35 -4.66
N ASN A 151 0.86 5.46 -4.24
CA ASN A 151 2.30 5.68 -4.25
C ASN A 151 3.01 5.12 -5.48
N GLN A 152 2.27 4.41 -6.35
CA GLN A 152 2.74 3.88 -7.64
C GLN A 152 3.99 2.97 -7.55
N PHE A 153 4.19 2.30 -6.39
CA PHE A 153 5.37 1.48 -6.16
C PHE A 153 5.48 0.30 -7.11
N PHE A 154 4.34 -0.29 -7.48
CA PHE A 154 4.26 -1.40 -8.41
C PHE A 154 4.26 -0.92 -9.86
N SER A 155 3.42 0.08 -10.16
CA SER A 155 3.24 0.60 -11.52
C SER A 155 4.52 1.19 -12.08
N GLU A 156 5.32 1.91 -11.28
CA GLU A 156 6.59 2.46 -11.75
C GLU A 156 7.63 1.37 -12.02
N VAL A 157 7.69 0.36 -11.14
CA VAL A 157 8.66 -0.74 -11.30
C VAL A 157 8.33 -1.60 -12.52
N ILE A 158 7.04 -1.83 -12.84
CA ILE A 158 6.65 -2.62 -14.01
C ILE A 158 6.83 -1.86 -15.32
N ASN A 159 6.62 -0.54 -15.31
CA ASN A 159 6.64 0.29 -16.53
C ASN A 159 8.02 0.90 -16.84
N ASP A 160 9.10 0.40 -16.27
CA ASP A 160 10.46 0.92 -16.48
C ASP A 160 11.21 0.32 -17.68
N GLY A 161 10.51 -0.39 -18.56
CA GLY A 161 11.10 -1.03 -19.74
C GLY A 161 11.69 -2.43 -19.49
N ARG A 162 11.52 -2.97 -18.28
CA ARG A 162 12.04 -4.30 -17.93
C ARG A 162 11.30 -5.46 -18.60
N LEU A 163 10.02 -5.26 -18.93
CA LEU A 163 9.24 -6.27 -19.63
C LEU A 163 9.69 -6.43 -21.08
N GLU A 164 9.98 -5.33 -21.74
CA GLU A 164 10.54 -5.32 -23.10
C GLU A 164 11.95 -5.93 -23.14
N LYS A 165 12.71 -5.79 -22.04
CA LYS A 165 13.98 -6.48 -21.89
C LYS A 165 13.78 -7.98 -21.72
N LEU A 166 12.89 -8.39 -20.83
CA LEU A 166 12.54 -9.79 -20.60
C LEU A 166 12.08 -10.47 -21.91
N GLU A 167 11.22 -9.79 -22.68
CA GLU A 167 10.74 -10.28 -23.96
C GLU A 167 11.91 -10.57 -24.92
N ARG A 168 12.85 -9.64 -25.06
CA ARG A 168 14.03 -9.84 -25.90
C ARG A 168 14.90 -11.00 -25.42
N ASP A 169 15.16 -11.09 -24.13
CA ASP A 169 15.98 -12.15 -23.54
C ASP A 169 15.33 -13.54 -23.75
N LEU A 170 13.99 -13.62 -23.67
CA LEU A 170 13.23 -14.84 -23.91
C LEU A 170 13.20 -15.22 -25.41
N ILE A 171 12.99 -14.25 -26.31
CA ILE A 171 13.05 -14.48 -27.78
C ILE A 171 14.43 -15.01 -28.17
N GLU A 172 15.50 -14.41 -27.65
CA GLU A 172 16.87 -14.86 -27.92
C GLU A 172 17.08 -16.28 -27.38
N ALA A 173 16.55 -16.61 -26.21
CA ALA A 173 16.69 -17.94 -25.61
C ALA A 173 15.90 -19.02 -26.35
N ALA A 174 14.68 -18.69 -26.77
CA ALA A 174 13.78 -19.62 -27.45
C ALA A 174 14.09 -19.78 -28.95
N GLN A 175 14.77 -18.82 -29.55
CA GLN A 175 15.00 -18.73 -31.00
C GLN A 175 13.69 -18.75 -31.84
N ASN A 176 12.58 -18.40 -31.19
CA ASN A 176 11.25 -18.36 -31.76
C ASN A 176 10.50 -17.15 -31.22
N GLU A 177 9.33 -16.87 -31.82
CA GLU A 177 8.43 -15.83 -31.33
C GLU A 177 7.88 -16.20 -29.93
N VAL A 178 7.96 -15.24 -28.99
CA VAL A 178 7.45 -15.40 -27.62
C VAL A 178 6.36 -14.37 -27.39
N VAL A 179 5.21 -14.80 -26.90
CA VAL A 179 4.12 -13.91 -26.50
C VAL A 179 4.09 -13.83 -24.97
N ILE A 180 4.26 -12.62 -24.43
CA ILE A 180 4.17 -12.37 -22.99
C ILE A 180 2.80 -11.80 -22.67
N GLU A 181 1.97 -12.54 -21.93
CA GLU A 181 0.70 -12.08 -21.41
C GLU A 181 0.80 -11.79 -19.91
N ILE A 182 0.50 -10.56 -19.51
CA ILE A 182 0.50 -10.14 -18.11
C ILE A 182 -0.91 -10.12 -17.58
N THR A 183 -1.27 -11.14 -16.80
CA THR A 183 -2.57 -11.21 -16.15
C THR A 183 -2.49 -10.77 -14.70
N LYS A 184 -3.14 -9.66 -14.37
CA LYS A 184 -3.25 -9.16 -12.99
C LYS A 184 -4.44 -9.84 -12.31
N LYS A 185 -4.20 -10.90 -11.52
CA LYS A 185 -5.21 -11.52 -10.67
C LYS A 185 -5.15 -10.90 -9.26
N PHE A 186 -6.25 -10.25 -8.87
CA PHE A 186 -6.39 -9.60 -7.56
C PHE A 186 -7.45 -10.29 -6.70
#